data_7749221dcff620e26272c0af52e66efd
#
_entry.id   7749221dcff620e26272c0af52e66efd
#
_cell.length_a   1.000
_cell.length_b   1.000
_cell.length_c   1.000
_cell.angle_alpha   90.00
_cell.angle_beta   90.00
_cell.angle_gamma   90.00
#
_symmetry.space_group_name_H-M   'P 1'
#
loop_
_entity.id
_entity.type
_entity.pdbx_description
1 polymer ?
#
loop_
_entity_poly.entity_id
_entity_poly.type
_entity_poly.pdbx_seq_one_letter_code
_entity_poly.pdbx_strand_id
1 'polypeptide(L)'
;MQPDDTAYTFIDYDQDWAGVPISLTWPQLYRRVTNMSRELRLTASPGDRAMIIAPQGLEYIVAFLGALHAGVIPVPLSVPMGGVTDERVESVLRDASPVAVLTTSAVVAEVVRSVTPESGQPAPAIIEIDRLDLDAPPQSGGGMYEDGTPHDTAYLQYTSGSTRSPAGVMISYTNLLTNLQQITTDYSRHGGITPPDLTFVSWLPFFHDLGLILGVCSPIVLGTSAVLTSPASFLVRPARWMQLLATNPCPFTAAPNFAFDLATRKTSDEDMAGLDLGGVHTIQSGAERVQPATIKRFTDRFARFNLNENVIQPSYGMAEATLYMSTPKPEDPIKVVHFDSDGLTAGEAKRVSGTEGTPLISYDGPISERSPILRIVDPETHTEVPEGKTGEIWCHGDNVSAGYWEKPEETARTFGATIVSPSEGTPVGPWLRTGDVGFISEGELFVVGRIKDILIIYGRNHAPDDIEATVTEVTGGRCVAVAVPDDSVEKLVVVMEVRKRGDSEAEVREKLEAIKRDVTVAISNTHGIAVADLVLVGQGSIPVTTSGKVRRQLSKDLYQRNQFTRLDA
;
A
#
# COMPACT_ATOMS: atom_id res chain seq x y z
N MET A 1 -15.55 -15.27 -21.22
CA MET A 1 -16.53 -15.04 -20.15
C MET A 1 -17.88 -15.57 -20.60
N GLN A 2 -18.48 -16.45 -19.79
CA GLN A 2 -19.86 -16.86 -20.00
C GLN A 2 -20.79 -15.94 -19.19
N PRO A 3 -22.04 -15.72 -19.61
CA PRO A 3 -22.96 -14.81 -18.91
C PRO A 3 -23.19 -15.13 -17.46
N ASP A 4 -23.04 -16.39 -17.06
CA ASP A 4 -23.26 -16.87 -15.69
C ASP A 4 -21.99 -16.92 -14.85
N ASP A 5 -20.83 -16.53 -15.40
CA ASP A 5 -19.58 -16.51 -14.66
C ASP A 5 -19.62 -15.46 -13.54
N THR A 6 -19.09 -15.83 -12.38
CA THR A 6 -18.97 -14.93 -11.23
C THR A 6 -17.88 -13.90 -11.50
N ALA A 7 -18.20 -12.62 -11.31
CA ALA A 7 -17.24 -11.52 -11.37
C ALA A 7 -16.57 -11.31 -10.01
N TYR A 8 -17.36 -11.13 -8.97
CA TYR A 8 -16.88 -10.90 -7.60
C TYR A 8 -17.63 -11.78 -6.61
N THR A 9 -16.90 -12.32 -5.66
CA THR A 9 -17.42 -12.91 -4.43
C THR A 9 -16.83 -12.18 -3.23
N PHE A 10 -17.66 -11.63 -2.37
CA PHE A 10 -17.26 -11.10 -1.08
C PHE A 10 -17.57 -12.11 0.01
N ILE A 11 -16.56 -12.49 0.81
CA ILE A 11 -16.75 -13.38 1.95
C ILE A 11 -16.95 -12.54 3.20
N ASP A 12 -18.17 -12.51 3.70
CA ASP A 12 -18.57 -11.75 4.87
C ASP A 12 -18.41 -12.61 6.14
N TYR A 13 -17.39 -12.30 6.92
CA TYR A 13 -17.11 -12.95 8.21
C TYR A 13 -17.75 -12.25 9.40
N ASP A 14 -18.41 -11.14 9.20
CA ASP A 14 -19.14 -10.46 10.28
C ASP A 14 -20.52 -11.08 10.47
N GLN A 15 -21.10 -11.68 9.42
CA GLN A 15 -22.34 -12.45 9.51
C GLN A 15 -22.16 -13.84 10.12
N ASP A 16 -21.08 -14.53 9.75
CA ASP A 16 -20.78 -15.87 10.28
C ASP A 16 -19.26 -16.08 10.34
N TRP A 17 -18.78 -16.76 11.37
CA TRP A 17 -17.36 -17.05 11.57
C TRP A 17 -16.72 -17.86 10.44
N ALA A 18 -17.52 -18.74 9.79
CA ALA A 18 -17.09 -19.53 8.64
C ALA A 18 -17.04 -18.72 7.34
N GLY A 19 -17.67 -17.53 7.33
CA GLY A 19 -17.77 -16.64 6.18
C GLY A 19 -18.99 -16.95 5.30
N VAL A 20 -19.77 -15.92 5.01
CA VAL A 20 -20.93 -15.99 4.11
C VAL A 20 -20.52 -15.47 2.73
N PRO A 21 -20.50 -16.29 1.67
CA PRO A 21 -20.18 -15.82 0.33
C PRO A 21 -21.36 -15.06 -0.28
N ILE A 22 -21.12 -13.84 -0.75
CA ILE A 22 -22.07 -13.01 -1.50
C ILE A 22 -21.44 -12.74 -2.85
N SER A 23 -22.12 -13.12 -3.94
CA SER A 23 -21.54 -13.07 -5.29
C SER A 23 -22.36 -12.22 -6.24
N LEU A 24 -21.67 -11.63 -7.22
CA LEU A 24 -22.25 -11.00 -8.40
C LEU A 24 -21.68 -11.67 -9.65
N THR A 25 -22.57 -12.06 -10.56
CA THR A 25 -22.18 -12.44 -11.93
C THR A 25 -21.88 -11.17 -12.75
N TRP A 26 -21.21 -11.33 -13.91
CA TRP A 26 -20.92 -10.22 -14.80
C TRP A 26 -22.19 -9.44 -15.23
N PRO A 27 -23.31 -10.07 -15.61
CA PRO A 27 -24.54 -9.34 -15.92
C PRO A 27 -25.15 -8.61 -14.72
N GLN A 28 -25.08 -9.21 -13.52
CA GLN A 28 -25.57 -8.56 -12.30
C GLN A 28 -24.73 -7.34 -11.97
N LEU A 29 -23.40 -7.46 -12.03
CA LEU A 29 -22.49 -6.34 -11.83
C LEU A 29 -22.78 -5.21 -12.82
N TYR A 30 -22.85 -5.51 -14.12
CA TYR A 30 -23.14 -4.51 -15.14
C TYR A 30 -24.47 -3.80 -14.91
N ARG A 31 -25.51 -4.54 -14.55
CA ARG A 31 -26.84 -3.97 -14.22
C ARG A 31 -26.74 -3.01 -13.03
N ARG A 32 -26.12 -3.45 -11.94
CA ARG A 32 -25.97 -2.62 -10.73
C ARG A 32 -25.14 -1.37 -11.00
N VAL A 33 -24.04 -1.50 -11.73
CA VAL A 33 -23.17 -0.37 -12.13
C VAL A 33 -23.96 0.63 -13.00
N THR A 34 -24.74 0.15 -13.97
CA THR A 34 -25.56 1.02 -14.84
C THR A 34 -26.65 1.74 -14.05
N ASN A 35 -27.31 1.04 -13.11
CA ASN A 35 -28.34 1.66 -12.26
C ASN A 35 -27.71 2.67 -11.29
N MET A 36 -26.56 2.34 -10.67
CA MET A 36 -25.81 3.28 -9.83
C MET A 36 -25.39 4.53 -10.59
N SER A 37 -24.88 4.36 -11.80
CA SER A 37 -24.52 5.48 -12.68
C SER A 37 -25.71 6.41 -12.96
N ARG A 38 -26.88 5.86 -13.19
CA ARG A 38 -28.12 6.63 -13.41
C ARG A 38 -28.52 7.43 -12.17
N GLU A 39 -28.53 6.77 -11.01
CA GLU A 39 -28.83 7.45 -9.75
C GLU A 39 -27.85 8.60 -9.47
N LEU A 40 -26.56 8.36 -9.70
CA LEU A 40 -25.55 9.38 -9.48
C LEU A 40 -25.71 10.60 -10.42
N ARG A 41 -26.12 10.37 -11.68
CA ARG A 41 -26.38 11.44 -12.65
C ARG A 41 -27.58 12.32 -12.31
N LEU A 42 -28.43 11.95 -11.36
CA LEU A 42 -29.49 12.83 -10.85
C LEU A 42 -28.92 13.96 -9.97
N THR A 43 -27.70 13.76 -9.44
CA THR A 43 -27.09 14.66 -8.45
C THR A 43 -25.78 15.26 -8.95
N ALA A 44 -25.02 14.52 -9.78
CA ALA A 44 -23.67 14.86 -10.24
C ALA A 44 -23.59 14.92 -11.77
N SER A 45 -22.76 15.83 -12.26
CA SER A 45 -22.38 15.94 -13.66
C SER A 45 -21.02 15.29 -13.90
N PRO A 46 -20.69 14.91 -15.16
CA PRO A 46 -19.35 14.45 -15.50
C PRO A 46 -18.28 15.45 -15.07
N GLY A 47 -17.20 14.95 -14.45
CA GLY A 47 -16.15 15.78 -13.85
C GLY A 47 -16.38 16.19 -12.39
N ASP A 48 -17.59 16.06 -11.87
CA ASP A 48 -17.84 16.22 -10.45
C ASP A 48 -17.20 15.09 -9.63
N ARG A 49 -16.93 15.34 -8.35
CA ARG A 49 -16.34 14.36 -7.43
C ARG A 49 -17.42 13.76 -6.55
N ALA A 50 -17.34 12.43 -6.36
CA ALA A 50 -18.16 11.70 -5.42
C ALA A 50 -17.27 10.92 -4.44
N MET A 51 -17.34 11.25 -3.15
CA MET A 51 -16.63 10.49 -2.12
C MET A 51 -17.31 9.13 -1.92
N ILE A 52 -16.54 8.07 -1.78
CA ILE A 52 -17.04 6.75 -1.41
C ILE A 52 -16.57 6.46 0.02
N ILE A 53 -17.50 6.49 0.96
CA ILE A 53 -17.25 6.23 2.39
C ILE A 53 -18.22 5.13 2.83
N ALA A 54 -17.87 3.89 2.54
CA ALA A 54 -18.69 2.72 2.80
C ALA A 54 -17.84 1.56 3.34
N PRO A 55 -18.42 0.60 4.07
CA PRO A 55 -17.76 -0.65 4.38
C PRO A 55 -17.28 -1.36 3.12
N GLN A 56 -16.18 -2.09 3.23
CA GLN A 56 -15.67 -2.89 2.13
C GLN A 56 -16.66 -4.01 1.79
N GLY A 57 -17.09 -4.07 0.54
CA GLY A 57 -18.11 -5.00 0.08
C GLY A 57 -18.45 -4.77 -1.40
N LEU A 58 -19.47 -5.48 -1.88
CA LEU A 58 -19.93 -5.38 -3.27
C LEU A 58 -20.55 -4.01 -3.57
N GLU A 59 -21.19 -3.38 -2.59
CA GLU A 59 -21.73 -2.01 -2.69
C GLU A 59 -20.64 -0.99 -2.99
N TYR A 60 -19.47 -1.12 -2.35
CA TYR A 60 -18.32 -0.26 -2.62
C TYR A 60 -17.84 -0.38 -4.07
N ILE A 61 -17.73 -1.61 -4.57
CA ILE A 61 -17.33 -1.91 -5.95
C ILE A 61 -18.34 -1.30 -6.93
N VAL A 62 -19.63 -1.50 -6.69
CA VAL A 62 -20.71 -0.95 -7.53
C VAL A 62 -20.70 0.57 -7.51
N ALA A 63 -20.46 1.20 -6.35
CA ALA A 63 -20.35 2.65 -6.24
C ALA A 63 -19.15 3.20 -7.04
N PHE A 64 -17.98 2.58 -6.91
CA PHE A 64 -16.78 3.00 -7.62
C PHE A 64 -16.95 2.88 -9.15
N LEU A 65 -17.38 1.72 -9.62
CA LEU A 65 -17.60 1.49 -11.04
C LEU A 65 -18.76 2.31 -11.60
N GLY A 66 -19.83 2.51 -10.80
CA GLY A 66 -20.97 3.34 -11.16
C GLY A 66 -20.58 4.81 -11.33
N ALA A 67 -19.69 5.33 -10.49
CA ALA A 67 -19.15 6.68 -10.62
C ALA A 67 -18.28 6.81 -11.88
N LEU A 68 -17.37 5.87 -12.15
CA LEU A 68 -16.61 5.84 -13.40
C LEU A 68 -17.51 5.81 -14.63
N HIS A 69 -18.55 4.95 -14.61
CA HIS A 69 -19.52 4.83 -15.70
C HIS A 69 -20.37 6.09 -15.89
N ALA A 70 -20.62 6.84 -14.81
CA ALA A 70 -21.32 8.13 -14.87
C ALA A 70 -20.44 9.28 -15.40
N GLY A 71 -19.12 9.09 -15.53
CA GLY A 71 -18.14 10.16 -15.79
C GLY A 71 -17.89 11.03 -14.55
N VAL A 72 -18.28 10.59 -13.36
CA VAL A 72 -18.04 11.26 -12.09
C VAL A 72 -16.74 10.72 -11.50
N ILE A 73 -15.92 11.58 -10.90
CA ILE A 73 -14.63 11.23 -10.33
C ILE A 73 -14.84 10.63 -8.92
N PRO A 74 -14.72 9.31 -8.70
CA PRO A 74 -14.79 8.75 -7.37
C PRO A 74 -13.57 9.10 -6.53
N VAL A 75 -13.81 9.30 -5.24
CA VAL A 75 -12.79 9.55 -4.22
C VAL A 75 -12.91 8.47 -3.15
N PRO A 76 -12.16 7.35 -3.28
CA PRO A 76 -12.19 6.23 -2.34
C PRO A 76 -11.65 6.62 -0.95
N LEU A 77 -12.43 6.38 0.11
CA LEU A 77 -12.03 6.66 1.49
C LEU A 77 -12.46 5.53 2.44
N SER A 78 -11.81 5.46 3.60
CA SER A 78 -12.24 4.58 4.69
C SER A 78 -13.41 5.19 5.46
N VAL A 79 -14.23 4.33 6.05
CA VAL A 79 -15.22 4.76 7.05
C VAL A 79 -14.48 5.36 8.25
N PRO A 80 -14.94 6.52 8.79
CA PRO A 80 -14.41 7.09 10.02
C PRO A 80 -14.52 6.11 11.20
N MET A 81 -13.48 5.99 12.01
CA MET A 81 -13.49 5.11 13.18
C MET A 81 -13.82 5.90 14.45
N GLY A 82 -14.87 5.48 15.16
CA GLY A 82 -15.05 5.76 16.59
C GLY A 82 -15.39 7.17 17.02
N GLY A 83 -16.50 7.76 16.58
CA GLY A 83 -17.20 8.86 17.33
C GLY A 83 -16.48 10.23 17.38
N VAL A 84 -15.29 10.34 16.87
CA VAL A 84 -14.50 11.58 16.73
C VAL A 84 -14.48 11.97 15.25
N THR A 85 -14.57 13.26 14.98
CA THR A 85 -14.42 13.81 13.62
C THR A 85 -13.08 13.33 13.03
N ASP A 86 -13.13 12.70 11.85
CA ASP A 86 -11.91 12.22 11.17
C ASP A 86 -11.31 13.39 10.38
N GLU A 87 -10.29 14.03 10.94
CA GLU A 87 -9.57 15.17 10.32
C GLU A 87 -9.14 14.87 8.88
N ARG A 88 -8.93 13.60 8.54
CA ARG A 88 -8.57 13.19 7.19
C ARG A 88 -9.77 13.30 6.25
N VAL A 89 -10.95 12.83 6.66
CA VAL A 89 -12.19 12.94 5.87
C VAL A 89 -12.52 14.41 5.65
N GLU A 90 -12.43 15.24 6.70
CA GLU A 90 -12.65 16.68 6.59
C GLU A 90 -11.64 17.36 5.64
N SER A 91 -10.37 16.97 5.72
CA SER A 91 -9.35 17.53 4.85
C SER A 91 -9.59 17.17 3.38
N VAL A 92 -9.99 15.92 3.10
CA VAL A 92 -10.35 15.48 1.74
C VAL A 92 -11.64 16.13 1.27
N LEU A 93 -12.63 16.31 2.15
CA LEU A 93 -13.87 17.02 1.84
C LEU A 93 -13.60 18.45 1.35
N ARG A 94 -12.71 19.17 2.02
CA ARG A 94 -12.32 20.53 1.62
C ARG A 94 -11.53 20.54 0.30
N ASP A 95 -10.60 19.59 0.12
CA ASP A 95 -9.71 19.52 -1.05
C ASP A 95 -10.48 19.07 -2.31
N ALA A 96 -11.25 17.99 -2.22
CA ALA A 96 -11.98 17.43 -3.37
C ALA A 96 -13.28 18.17 -3.67
N SER A 97 -13.89 18.88 -2.71
CA SER A 97 -15.19 19.57 -2.86
C SER A 97 -16.24 18.69 -3.56
N PRO A 98 -16.61 17.50 -3.00
CA PRO A 98 -17.50 16.55 -3.66
C PRO A 98 -18.93 17.04 -3.69
N VAL A 99 -19.68 16.70 -4.74
CA VAL A 99 -21.13 16.98 -4.84
C VAL A 99 -21.97 15.88 -4.22
N ALA A 100 -21.41 14.67 -4.09
CA ALA A 100 -22.09 13.51 -3.51
C ALA A 100 -21.15 12.70 -2.60
N VAL A 101 -21.75 11.99 -1.64
CA VAL A 101 -21.10 10.97 -0.83
C VAL A 101 -21.90 9.68 -0.93
N LEU A 102 -21.25 8.64 -1.41
CA LEU A 102 -21.79 7.29 -1.57
C LEU A 102 -21.45 6.50 -0.30
N THR A 103 -22.48 6.01 0.38
CA THR A 103 -22.33 5.29 1.66
C THR A 103 -23.36 4.17 1.76
N THR A 104 -23.42 3.49 2.91
CA THR A 104 -24.45 2.50 3.22
C THR A 104 -25.21 2.89 4.46
N SER A 105 -26.44 2.36 4.62
CA SER A 105 -27.30 2.59 5.78
C SER A 105 -26.63 2.21 7.10
N ALA A 106 -25.69 1.26 7.07
CA ALA A 106 -24.97 0.78 8.24
C ALA A 106 -24.05 1.85 8.88
N VAL A 107 -23.51 2.79 8.08
CA VAL A 107 -22.53 3.78 8.54
C VAL A 107 -22.92 5.22 8.21
N VAL A 108 -24.13 5.46 7.66
CA VAL A 108 -24.56 6.80 7.25
C VAL A 108 -24.53 7.82 8.38
N ALA A 109 -24.82 7.42 9.61
CA ALA A 109 -24.82 8.34 10.76
C ALA A 109 -23.41 8.86 11.09
N GLU A 110 -22.37 8.02 10.97
CA GLU A 110 -20.96 8.38 11.14
C GLU A 110 -20.50 9.27 9.98
N VAL A 111 -20.86 8.90 8.77
CA VAL A 111 -20.50 9.64 7.56
C VAL A 111 -21.08 11.04 7.57
N VAL A 112 -22.38 11.20 7.84
CA VAL A 112 -23.04 12.53 7.91
C VAL A 112 -22.33 13.46 8.89
N ARG A 113 -21.93 12.95 10.07
CA ARG A 113 -21.20 13.76 11.06
C ARG A 113 -19.84 14.25 10.53
N SER A 114 -19.15 13.42 9.74
CA SER A 114 -17.82 13.72 9.24
C SER A 114 -17.81 14.56 7.97
N VAL A 115 -18.92 14.61 7.21
CA VAL A 115 -19.01 15.36 5.95
C VAL A 115 -19.92 16.58 6.03
N THR A 116 -20.37 16.97 7.22
CA THR A 116 -21.13 18.20 7.43
C THR A 116 -20.17 19.39 7.28
N PRO A 117 -20.34 20.26 6.26
CA PRO A 117 -19.41 21.36 6.02
C PRO A 117 -19.53 22.42 7.11
N GLU A 118 -18.45 23.17 7.31
CA GLU A 118 -18.49 24.42 8.07
C GLU A 118 -19.51 25.39 7.45
N SER A 119 -20.08 26.28 8.28
CA SER A 119 -21.19 27.15 7.87
C SER A 119 -20.89 27.93 6.59
N GLY A 120 -21.74 27.76 5.57
CA GLY A 120 -21.73 28.51 4.32
C GLY A 120 -21.33 27.73 3.07
N GLN A 121 -20.86 26.50 3.18
CA GLN A 121 -20.64 25.63 2.01
C GLN A 121 -21.85 24.71 1.76
N PRO A 122 -22.19 24.38 0.49
CA PRO A 122 -23.22 23.40 0.22
C PRO A 122 -22.78 22.02 0.71
N ALA A 123 -23.65 21.33 1.44
CA ALA A 123 -23.41 19.96 1.85
C ALA A 123 -23.50 19.02 0.64
N PRO A 124 -22.63 18.01 0.51
CA PRO A 124 -22.76 17.00 -0.53
C PRO A 124 -24.05 16.19 -0.32
N ALA A 125 -24.65 15.72 -1.41
CA ALA A 125 -25.79 14.82 -1.34
C ALA A 125 -25.35 13.46 -0.80
N ILE A 126 -26.08 12.89 0.16
CA ILE A 126 -25.81 11.57 0.72
C ILE A 126 -26.63 10.53 -0.03
N ILE A 127 -25.98 9.54 -0.60
CA ILE A 127 -26.62 8.43 -1.34
C ILE A 127 -26.32 7.13 -0.59
N GLU A 128 -27.37 6.50 -0.06
CA GLU A 128 -27.29 5.19 0.60
C GLU A 128 -27.43 4.08 -0.46
N ILE A 129 -26.31 3.48 -0.87
CA ILE A 129 -26.21 2.55 -2.00
C ILE A 129 -27.08 1.30 -1.80
N ASP A 130 -27.09 0.77 -0.58
CA ASP A 130 -27.85 -0.43 -0.19
C ASP A 130 -29.36 -0.22 -0.10
N ARG A 131 -29.84 1.02 -0.24
CA ARG A 131 -31.28 1.36 -0.32
C ARG A 131 -31.77 1.58 -1.74
N LEU A 132 -30.88 1.59 -2.72
CA LEU A 132 -31.25 1.74 -4.12
C LEU A 132 -31.69 0.39 -4.72
N ASP A 133 -32.67 0.40 -5.60
CA ASP A 133 -33.05 -0.77 -6.39
C ASP A 133 -32.08 -0.94 -7.57
N LEU A 134 -30.86 -1.41 -7.27
CA LEU A 134 -29.80 -1.60 -8.27
C LEU A 134 -30.02 -2.84 -9.15
N ASP A 135 -30.95 -3.73 -8.78
CA ASP A 135 -31.32 -4.90 -9.56
C ASP A 135 -32.54 -4.66 -10.49
N ALA A 136 -33.09 -3.44 -10.51
CA ALA A 136 -34.16 -3.05 -11.42
C ALA A 136 -33.81 -3.38 -12.88
N PRO A 137 -34.81 -3.79 -13.70
CA PRO A 137 -34.57 -4.04 -15.11
C PRO A 137 -33.94 -2.83 -15.82
N PRO A 138 -33.02 -3.05 -16.77
CA PRO A 138 -32.39 -1.96 -17.51
C PRO A 138 -33.47 -1.16 -18.26
N GLN A 139 -33.48 0.15 -18.04
CA GLN A 139 -34.36 1.04 -18.79
C GLN A 139 -33.68 1.43 -20.12
N SER A 140 -34.45 1.44 -21.22
CA SER A 140 -33.97 1.87 -22.53
C SER A 140 -33.47 3.32 -22.45
N GLY A 141 -32.22 3.60 -22.81
CA GLY A 141 -31.63 4.95 -22.83
C GLY A 141 -30.44 5.20 -21.90
N GLY A 142 -29.95 4.22 -21.15
CA GLY A 142 -28.77 4.35 -20.29
C GLY A 142 -27.49 3.86 -20.99
N GLY A 143 -27.09 4.47 -22.10
CA GLY A 143 -25.79 4.23 -22.72
C GLY A 143 -24.64 4.83 -21.88
N MET A 144 -23.40 4.35 -22.10
CA MET A 144 -22.19 5.04 -21.68
C MET A 144 -22.28 6.52 -22.07
N TYR A 145 -21.65 7.37 -21.30
CA TYR A 145 -21.52 8.79 -21.58
C TYR A 145 -21.18 9.04 -23.07
N GLU A 146 -22.18 9.46 -23.87
CA GLU A 146 -22.03 9.65 -25.31
C GLU A 146 -21.65 11.09 -25.71
N ASP A 147 -21.80 12.07 -24.81
CA ASP A 147 -21.67 13.49 -25.14
C ASP A 147 -20.47 14.15 -24.42
N GLY A 148 -19.30 13.91 -24.92
CA GLY A 148 -18.13 14.68 -24.55
C GLY A 148 -16.87 13.83 -24.37
N THR A 149 -15.73 14.42 -24.64
CA THR A 149 -14.44 13.87 -24.20
C THR A 149 -14.49 13.67 -22.70
N PRO A 150 -14.32 12.45 -22.17
CA PRO A 150 -14.21 12.28 -20.73
C PRO A 150 -13.08 13.20 -20.24
N HIS A 151 -13.30 13.89 -19.10
CA HIS A 151 -12.14 14.48 -18.44
C HIS A 151 -11.14 13.35 -18.20
N ASP A 152 -9.85 13.64 -18.34
CA ASP A 152 -8.81 12.60 -18.31
C ASP A 152 -8.73 11.87 -16.96
N THR A 153 -9.15 12.49 -15.85
CA THR A 153 -9.08 11.91 -14.50
C THR A 153 -10.18 10.87 -14.28
N ALA A 154 -9.80 9.61 -14.09
CA ALA A 154 -10.72 8.53 -13.74
C ALA A 154 -11.12 8.60 -12.26
N TYR A 155 -10.16 8.75 -11.35
CA TYR A 155 -10.43 8.85 -9.91
C TYR A 155 -9.31 9.62 -9.18
N LEU A 156 -9.59 10.04 -7.93
CA LEU A 156 -8.59 10.64 -7.06
C LEU A 156 -8.14 9.63 -6.01
N GLN A 157 -6.86 9.27 -6.03
CA GLN A 157 -6.25 8.46 -4.99
C GLN A 157 -5.62 9.36 -3.93
N TYR A 158 -6.27 9.47 -2.76
CA TYR A 158 -5.69 10.21 -1.64
C TYR A 158 -4.63 9.40 -0.92
N THR A 159 -3.42 9.94 -0.88
CA THR A 159 -2.32 9.34 -0.14
C THR A 159 -2.31 9.83 1.30
N SER A 160 -2.09 8.94 2.25
CA SER A 160 -1.89 9.28 3.66
C SER A 160 -0.48 9.83 3.88
N GLY A 161 -0.16 10.99 3.30
CA GLY A 161 1.14 11.63 3.49
C GLY A 161 1.48 11.74 4.97
N SER A 162 2.57 11.12 5.41
CA SER A 162 2.97 11.10 6.83
C SER A 162 3.33 12.49 7.38
N THR A 163 3.42 13.51 6.52
CA THR A 163 3.97 14.84 6.88
C THR A 163 3.21 16.03 6.29
N ARG A 164 2.13 15.85 5.50
CA ARG A 164 1.41 16.92 4.81
C ARG A 164 -0.09 16.71 4.84
N SER A 165 -0.85 17.76 4.50
CA SER A 165 -2.26 17.62 4.17
C SER A 165 -2.43 16.57 3.08
N PRO A 166 -3.50 15.75 3.12
CA PRO A 166 -3.76 14.75 2.10
C PRO A 166 -3.73 15.36 0.70
N ALA A 167 -3.13 14.64 -0.26
CA ALA A 167 -3.07 15.06 -1.65
C ALA A 167 -3.77 14.03 -2.52
N GLY A 168 -4.74 14.47 -3.31
CA GLY A 168 -5.46 13.63 -4.27
C GLY A 168 -4.65 13.46 -5.55
N VAL A 169 -4.07 12.28 -5.76
CA VAL A 169 -3.37 11.93 -7.01
C VAL A 169 -4.41 11.74 -8.11
N MET A 170 -4.25 12.48 -9.23
CA MET A 170 -5.16 12.41 -10.39
C MET A 170 -4.82 11.21 -11.27
N ILE A 171 -5.49 10.10 -11.08
CA ILE A 171 -5.29 8.90 -11.90
C ILE A 171 -6.19 8.99 -13.13
N SER A 172 -5.59 8.97 -14.32
CA SER A 172 -6.33 8.95 -15.58
C SER A 172 -6.73 7.53 -16.00
N TYR A 173 -7.69 7.42 -16.94
CA TYR A 173 -8.02 6.14 -17.55
C TYR A 173 -6.82 5.52 -18.28
N THR A 174 -6.00 6.36 -18.93
CA THR A 174 -4.75 5.92 -19.58
C THR A 174 -3.76 5.39 -18.57
N ASN A 175 -3.52 6.11 -17.48
CA ASN A 175 -2.63 5.65 -16.41
C ASN A 175 -3.06 4.29 -15.86
N LEU A 176 -4.37 4.15 -15.54
CA LEU A 176 -4.92 2.92 -15.00
C LEU A 176 -4.74 1.74 -15.96
N LEU A 177 -5.14 1.89 -17.23
CA LEU A 177 -5.03 0.83 -18.23
C LEU A 177 -3.58 0.48 -18.53
N THR A 178 -2.70 1.48 -18.66
CA THR A 178 -1.25 1.24 -18.88
C THR A 178 -0.66 0.47 -17.72
N ASN A 179 -0.93 0.88 -16.47
CA ASN A 179 -0.36 0.22 -15.31
C ASN A 179 -0.89 -1.20 -15.14
N LEU A 180 -2.17 -1.45 -15.42
CA LEU A 180 -2.74 -2.80 -15.45
C LEU A 180 -2.08 -3.68 -16.54
N GLN A 181 -1.78 -3.12 -17.70
CA GLN A 181 -1.03 -3.84 -18.76
C GLN A 181 0.40 -4.15 -18.31
N GLN A 182 1.09 -3.21 -17.67
CA GLN A 182 2.42 -3.41 -17.10
C GLN A 182 2.40 -4.55 -16.07
N ILE A 183 1.48 -4.49 -15.10
CA ILE A 183 1.30 -5.54 -14.09
C ILE A 183 1.06 -6.90 -14.77
N THR A 184 0.13 -6.95 -15.71
CA THR A 184 -0.19 -8.20 -16.39
C THR A 184 1.00 -8.77 -17.14
N THR A 185 1.78 -7.93 -17.81
CA THR A 185 2.96 -8.35 -18.58
C THR A 185 4.11 -8.77 -17.66
N ASP A 186 4.43 -7.92 -16.67
CA ASP A 186 5.64 -8.07 -15.86
C ASP A 186 5.49 -9.14 -14.76
N TYR A 187 4.24 -9.50 -14.36
CA TYR A 187 3.94 -10.63 -13.47
C TYR A 187 3.55 -11.92 -14.22
N SER A 188 3.47 -11.87 -15.55
CA SER A 188 3.14 -13.05 -16.34
C SER A 188 4.29 -14.03 -16.36
N ARG A 189 3.98 -15.26 -15.96
CA ARG A 189 4.81 -16.43 -16.22
C ARG A 189 4.52 -16.96 -17.63
N HIS A 190 5.45 -17.67 -18.23
CA HIS A 190 5.27 -18.34 -19.52
C HIS A 190 4.84 -17.43 -20.69
N GLY A 191 5.46 -16.25 -20.82
CA GLY A 191 5.32 -15.42 -22.03
C GLY A 191 4.06 -14.58 -22.12
N GLY A 192 3.50 -14.15 -21.01
CA GLY A 192 2.44 -13.13 -21.00
C GLY A 192 1.01 -13.66 -21.13
N ILE A 193 0.79 -14.96 -20.95
CA ILE A 193 -0.54 -15.57 -21.01
C ILE A 193 -1.16 -15.59 -19.62
N THR A 194 -2.27 -14.85 -19.44
CA THR A 194 -3.07 -14.92 -18.21
C THR A 194 -3.72 -16.30 -18.11
N PRO A 195 -3.53 -17.04 -17.00
CA PRO A 195 -4.23 -18.31 -16.78
C PRO A 195 -5.75 -18.13 -16.89
N PRO A 196 -6.48 -19.05 -17.55
CA PRO A 196 -7.92 -18.91 -17.74
C PRO A 196 -8.72 -19.00 -16.43
N ASP A 197 -8.14 -19.61 -15.41
CA ASP A 197 -8.70 -19.80 -14.07
C ASP A 197 -8.09 -18.87 -13.01
N LEU A 198 -7.35 -17.83 -13.45
CA LEU A 198 -6.77 -16.83 -12.55
C LEU A 198 -7.87 -16.21 -11.67
N THR A 199 -7.66 -16.23 -10.35
CA THR A 199 -8.57 -15.64 -9.38
C THR A 199 -7.83 -14.63 -8.51
N PHE A 200 -8.32 -13.39 -8.45
CA PHE A 200 -7.78 -12.41 -7.53
C PHE A 200 -8.32 -12.65 -6.13
N VAL A 201 -7.44 -12.90 -5.17
CA VAL A 201 -7.80 -13.07 -3.75
C VAL A 201 -7.27 -11.88 -2.96
N SER A 202 -8.16 -11.09 -2.33
CA SER A 202 -7.71 -9.90 -1.62
C SER A 202 -8.54 -9.60 -0.37
N TRP A 203 -7.84 -9.18 0.69
CA TRP A 203 -8.40 -8.58 1.90
C TRP A 203 -7.99 -7.10 2.03
N LEU A 204 -7.20 -6.59 1.08
CA LEU A 204 -6.67 -5.22 1.12
C LEU A 204 -7.78 -4.18 1.01
N PRO A 205 -7.64 -3.03 1.70
CA PRO A 205 -8.67 -1.99 1.69
C PRO A 205 -8.83 -1.37 0.30
N PHE A 206 -10.08 -1.17 -0.15
CA PHE A 206 -10.40 -0.59 -1.45
C PHE A 206 -10.13 0.92 -1.55
N PHE A 207 -9.95 1.60 -0.42
CA PHE A 207 -9.52 3.00 -0.41
C PHE A 207 -7.99 3.18 -0.58
N HIS A 208 -7.25 2.08 -0.67
CA HIS A 208 -5.81 2.06 -0.94
C HIS A 208 -5.58 1.57 -2.38
N ASP A 209 -4.62 2.19 -3.09
CA ASP A 209 -4.26 1.89 -4.48
C ASP A 209 -4.09 0.37 -4.74
N LEU A 210 -3.30 -0.31 -3.91
CA LEU A 210 -3.03 -1.74 -4.05
C LEU A 210 -4.32 -2.59 -3.96
N GLY A 211 -5.20 -2.29 -3.00
CA GLY A 211 -6.46 -3.00 -2.84
C GLY A 211 -7.48 -2.68 -3.94
N LEU A 212 -7.56 -1.42 -4.35
CA LEU A 212 -8.47 -0.97 -5.40
C LEU A 212 -8.07 -1.52 -6.76
N ILE A 213 -6.80 -1.35 -7.14
CA ILE A 213 -6.34 -1.71 -8.48
C ILE A 213 -6.32 -3.24 -8.65
N LEU A 214 -5.73 -3.98 -7.69
CA LEU A 214 -5.66 -5.44 -7.81
C LEU A 214 -6.97 -6.14 -7.47
N GLY A 215 -7.70 -5.65 -6.45
CA GLY A 215 -8.94 -6.31 -6.02
C GLY A 215 -10.18 -5.95 -6.84
N VAL A 216 -10.22 -4.72 -7.40
CA VAL A 216 -11.40 -4.23 -8.13
C VAL A 216 -11.13 -4.01 -9.60
N CYS A 217 -10.04 -3.32 -9.99
CA CYS A 217 -9.84 -2.95 -11.40
C CYS A 217 -9.27 -4.11 -12.24
N SER A 218 -8.30 -4.88 -11.70
CA SER A 218 -7.64 -5.96 -12.44
C SER A 218 -8.60 -7.06 -12.90
N PRO A 219 -9.54 -7.56 -12.07
CA PRO A 219 -10.50 -8.59 -12.51
C PRO A 219 -11.34 -8.14 -13.70
N ILE A 220 -11.75 -6.87 -13.76
CA ILE A 220 -12.54 -6.32 -14.87
C ILE A 220 -11.74 -6.28 -16.16
N VAL A 221 -10.52 -5.74 -16.11
CA VAL A 221 -9.68 -5.59 -17.32
C VAL A 221 -9.25 -6.94 -17.88
N LEU A 222 -9.00 -7.93 -17.01
CA LEU A 222 -8.60 -9.27 -17.41
C LEU A 222 -9.77 -10.21 -17.69
N GLY A 223 -10.99 -9.85 -17.26
CA GLY A 223 -12.16 -10.72 -17.38
C GLY A 223 -12.07 -11.96 -16.48
N THR A 224 -11.44 -11.84 -15.33
CA THR A 224 -11.24 -12.91 -14.33
C THR A 224 -12.13 -12.68 -13.11
N SER A 225 -12.24 -13.67 -12.22
CA SER A 225 -12.98 -13.53 -10.98
C SER A 225 -12.13 -12.97 -9.84
N ALA A 226 -12.80 -12.40 -8.81
CA ALA A 226 -12.16 -12.04 -7.56
C ALA A 226 -12.93 -12.59 -6.35
N VAL A 227 -12.18 -13.04 -5.34
CA VAL A 227 -12.67 -13.45 -4.02
C VAL A 227 -12.08 -12.50 -2.99
N LEU A 228 -12.94 -11.74 -2.35
CA LEU A 228 -12.58 -10.59 -1.55
C LEU A 228 -13.10 -10.74 -0.12
N THR A 229 -12.42 -10.14 0.84
CA THR A 229 -12.90 -10.01 2.21
C THR A 229 -12.42 -8.68 2.82
N SER A 230 -12.77 -8.39 4.07
CA SER A 230 -12.39 -7.14 4.71
C SER A 230 -11.00 -7.20 5.37
N PRO A 231 -10.29 -6.06 5.49
CA PRO A 231 -9.06 -5.97 6.30
C PRO A 231 -9.26 -6.41 7.74
N ALA A 232 -10.41 -6.09 8.34
CA ALA A 232 -10.76 -6.51 9.69
C ALA A 232 -10.80 -8.04 9.82
N SER A 233 -11.39 -8.73 8.84
CA SER A 233 -11.45 -10.19 8.80
C SER A 233 -10.07 -10.85 8.78
N PHE A 234 -9.12 -10.26 8.02
CA PHE A 234 -7.73 -10.70 8.02
C PHE A 234 -7.05 -10.44 9.37
N LEU A 235 -7.18 -9.23 9.93
CA LEU A 235 -6.51 -8.88 11.19
C LEU A 235 -7.00 -9.72 12.37
N VAL A 236 -8.29 -10.07 12.40
CA VAL A 236 -8.88 -10.96 13.42
C VAL A 236 -8.34 -12.38 13.28
N ARG A 237 -8.29 -12.92 12.06
CA ARG A 237 -7.83 -14.28 11.78
C ARG A 237 -7.03 -14.35 10.48
N PRO A 238 -5.71 -14.14 10.51
CA PRO A 238 -4.85 -14.14 9.31
C PRO A 238 -4.89 -15.47 8.52
N ALA A 239 -5.21 -16.58 9.17
CA ALA A 239 -5.42 -17.87 8.51
C ALA A 239 -6.47 -17.83 7.39
N ARG A 240 -7.47 -16.93 7.47
CA ARG A 240 -8.48 -16.74 6.42
C ARG A 240 -7.86 -16.42 5.07
N TRP A 241 -6.82 -15.60 5.04
CA TRP A 241 -6.11 -15.30 3.81
C TRP A 241 -5.48 -16.56 3.20
N MET A 242 -4.76 -17.34 4.00
CA MET A 242 -4.13 -18.59 3.54
C MET A 242 -5.16 -19.62 3.09
N GLN A 243 -6.30 -19.71 3.81
CA GLN A 243 -7.42 -20.61 3.45
C GLN A 243 -8.04 -20.19 2.11
N LEU A 244 -8.25 -18.89 1.87
CA LEU A 244 -8.77 -18.41 0.59
C LEU A 244 -7.79 -18.68 -0.55
N LEU A 245 -6.47 -18.56 -0.33
CA LEU A 245 -5.47 -18.94 -1.33
C LEU A 245 -5.50 -20.43 -1.66
N ALA A 246 -5.67 -21.29 -0.65
CA ALA A 246 -5.70 -22.73 -0.83
C ALA A 246 -6.99 -23.27 -1.47
N THR A 247 -8.10 -22.51 -1.39
CA THR A 247 -9.43 -22.98 -1.84
C THR A 247 -9.90 -22.37 -3.15
N ASN A 248 -9.14 -21.44 -3.72
CA ASN A 248 -9.45 -20.83 -5.02
C ASN A 248 -8.45 -21.25 -6.09
N PRO A 249 -8.87 -21.39 -7.35
CA PRO A 249 -7.98 -21.80 -8.41
C PRO A 249 -7.01 -20.66 -8.78
N CYS A 250 -5.76 -21.01 -9.04
CA CYS A 250 -4.71 -20.14 -9.56
C CYS A 250 -4.69 -18.72 -8.91
N PRO A 251 -4.62 -18.61 -7.55
CA PRO A 251 -4.84 -17.33 -6.89
C PRO A 251 -3.67 -16.37 -7.09
N PHE A 252 -4.03 -15.12 -7.43
CA PHE A 252 -3.16 -13.95 -7.40
C PHE A 252 -3.56 -13.07 -6.20
N THR A 253 -2.61 -12.70 -5.38
CA THR A 253 -2.84 -11.85 -4.20
C THR A 253 -1.71 -10.87 -3.99
N ALA A 254 -1.95 -9.87 -3.14
CA ALA A 254 -0.92 -8.94 -2.69
C ALA A 254 -1.04 -8.69 -1.19
N ALA A 255 0.08 -8.37 -0.56
CA ALA A 255 0.11 -8.00 0.85
C ALA A 255 1.32 -7.12 1.20
N PRO A 256 1.20 -6.23 2.19
CA PRO A 256 2.33 -5.56 2.79
C PRO A 256 3.15 -6.48 3.70
N ASN A 257 4.39 -6.11 3.98
CA ASN A 257 5.37 -6.93 4.71
C ASN A 257 4.85 -7.42 6.07
N PHE A 258 4.12 -6.56 6.82
CA PHE A 258 3.57 -6.95 8.12
C PHE A 258 2.58 -8.12 8.05
N ALA A 259 1.88 -8.27 6.93
CA ALA A 259 0.86 -9.31 6.78
C ALA A 259 1.48 -10.71 6.66
N PHE A 260 2.66 -10.81 6.04
CA PHE A 260 3.43 -12.06 6.00
C PHE A 260 3.84 -12.50 7.41
N ASP A 261 4.37 -11.57 8.22
CA ASP A 261 4.70 -11.87 9.62
C ASP A 261 3.47 -12.27 10.44
N LEU A 262 2.35 -11.59 10.23
CA LEU A 262 1.12 -11.86 10.96
C LEU A 262 0.54 -13.23 10.59
N ALA A 263 0.50 -13.57 9.31
CA ALA A 263 0.06 -14.88 8.82
C ALA A 263 0.98 -16.00 9.34
N THR A 264 2.31 -15.81 9.28
CA THR A 264 3.29 -16.76 9.80
C THR A 264 3.07 -17.09 11.27
N ARG A 265 2.82 -16.08 12.10
CA ARG A 265 2.71 -16.23 13.57
C ARG A 265 1.35 -16.71 14.05
N LYS A 266 0.26 -16.42 13.30
CA LYS A 266 -1.12 -16.65 13.76
C LYS A 266 -1.87 -17.71 12.98
N THR A 267 -1.28 -18.35 11.98
CA THR A 267 -1.90 -19.48 11.28
C THR A 267 -1.38 -20.78 11.87
N SER A 268 -2.25 -21.56 12.49
CA SER A 268 -1.92 -22.87 13.06
C SER A 268 -1.90 -23.97 11.99
N ASP A 269 -1.40 -25.15 12.33
CA ASP A 269 -1.44 -26.31 11.43
C ASP A 269 -2.88 -26.84 11.28
N GLU A 270 -3.71 -26.71 12.34
CA GLU A 270 -5.13 -27.04 12.27
C GLU A 270 -5.88 -26.12 11.31
N ASP A 271 -5.55 -24.82 11.26
CA ASP A 271 -6.15 -23.88 10.31
C ASP A 271 -5.92 -24.28 8.85
N MET A 272 -4.83 -24.98 8.57
CA MET A 272 -4.41 -25.41 7.23
C MET A 272 -4.62 -26.92 6.99
N ALA A 273 -5.27 -27.64 7.89
CA ALA A 273 -5.43 -29.08 7.76
C ALA A 273 -6.16 -29.46 6.46
N GLY A 274 -5.53 -30.27 5.64
CA GLY A 274 -6.06 -30.73 4.34
C GLY A 274 -6.04 -29.69 3.22
N LEU A 275 -5.43 -28.51 3.44
CA LEU A 275 -5.32 -27.46 2.45
C LEU A 275 -3.93 -27.48 1.77
N ASP A 276 -3.90 -27.08 0.50
CA ASP A 276 -2.72 -27.09 -0.36
C ASP A 276 -2.53 -25.72 -1.02
N LEU A 277 -1.33 -25.16 -0.90
CA LEU A 277 -0.95 -23.86 -1.49
C LEU A 277 -0.19 -24.01 -2.81
N GLY A 278 -0.01 -25.22 -3.31
CA GLY A 278 0.73 -25.49 -4.55
C GLY A 278 0.10 -24.88 -5.80
N GLY A 279 -1.21 -24.54 -5.73
CA GLY A 279 -1.94 -23.84 -6.80
C GLY A 279 -1.76 -22.32 -6.82
N VAL A 280 -1.05 -21.73 -5.85
CA VAL A 280 -0.86 -20.28 -5.77
C VAL A 280 -0.03 -19.79 -6.96
N HIS A 281 -0.56 -18.83 -7.71
CA HIS A 281 0.12 -18.25 -8.87
C HIS A 281 1.14 -17.18 -8.44
N THR A 282 0.69 -16.16 -7.70
CA THR A 282 1.53 -15.03 -7.30
C THR A 282 1.08 -14.45 -5.96
N ILE A 283 2.03 -14.17 -5.08
CA ILE A 283 1.85 -13.36 -3.88
C ILE A 283 2.75 -12.12 -4.02
N GLN A 284 2.16 -11.00 -4.38
CA GLN A 284 2.88 -9.74 -4.50
C GLN A 284 3.18 -9.17 -3.11
N SER A 285 4.46 -8.86 -2.83
CA SER A 285 4.89 -8.20 -1.59
C SER A 285 5.28 -6.77 -1.88
N GLY A 286 4.55 -5.80 -1.32
CA GLY A 286 4.79 -4.38 -1.63
C GLY A 286 4.13 -3.42 -0.65
N ALA A 287 3.90 -2.18 -1.09
CA ALA A 287 3.37 -1.07 -0.30
C ALA A 287 4.26 -0.56 0.85
N GLU A 288 5.25 -1.32 1.27
CA GLU A 288 6.31 -0.97 2.23
C GLU A 288 7.59 -1.72 1.85
N ARG A 289 8.71 -1.38 2.47
CA ARG A 289 9.97 -2.05 2.19
C ARG A 289 9.87 -3.54 2.48
N VAL A 290 10.18 -4.36 1.49
CA VAL A 290 10.16 -5.82 1.61
C VAL A 290 11.38 -6.29 2.36
N GLN A 291 11.16 -6.98 3.50
CA GLN A 291 12.23 -7.50 4.35
C GLN A 291 12.55 -8.96 4.01
N PRO A 292 13.78 -9.27 3.59
CA PRO A 292 14.17 -10.64 3.21
C PRO A 292 13.89 -11.68 4.30
N ALA A 293 14.17 -11.33 5.56
CA ALA A 293 13.94 -12.21 6.70
C ALA A 293 12.45 -12.54 6.91
N THR A 294 11.55 -11.58 6.67
CA THR A 294 10.10 -11.81 6.75
C THR A 294 9.63 -12.77 5.67
N ILE A 295 10.06 -12.57 4.44
CA ILE A 295 9.72 -13.46 3.33
C ILE A 295 10.22 -14.88 3.62
N LYS A 296 11.47 -15.01 4.05
CA LYS A 296 12.03 -16.33 4.39
C LYS A 296 11.22 -17.04 5.48
N ARG A 297 10.87 -16.38 6.58
CA ARG A 297 10.05 -16.97 7.64
C ARG A 297 8.69 -17.43 7.12
N PHE A 298 8.09 -16.66 6.23
CA PHE A 298 6.80 -16.99 5.63
C PHE A 298 6.92 -18.22 4.71
N THR A 299 7.89 -18.26 3.81
CA THR A 299 8.12 -19.41 2.93
C THR A 299 8.43 -20.67 3.71
N ASP A 300 9.34 -20.61 4.69
CA ASP A 300 9.67 -21.74 5.58
C ASP A 300 8.43 -22.26 6.32
N ARG A 301 7.55 -21.34 6.79
CA ARG A 301 6.31 -21.71 7.51
C ARG A 301 5.32 -22.44 6.62
N PHE A 302 5.12 -21.99 5.39
CA PHE A 302 4.08 -22.51 4.51
C PHE A 302 4.58 -23.53 3.48
N ALA A 303 5.88 -23.83 3.41
CA ALA A 303 6.45 -24.88 2.57
C ALA A 303 5.83 -26.27 2.86
N ARG A 304 5.48 -26.55 4.12
CA ARG A 304 4.80 -27.80 4.50
C ARG A 304 3.40 -27.95 3.92
N PHE A 305 2.81 -26.88 3.41
CA PHE A 305 1.53 -26.84 2.71
C PHE A 305 1.72 -26.62 1.22
N ASN A 306 2.87 -27.03 0.68
CA ASN A 306 3.27 -26.98 -0.73
C ASN A 306 3.37 -25.55 -1.32
N LEU A 307 3.50 -24.48 -0.49
CA LEU A 307 3.77 -23.15 -1.02
C LEU A 307 5.13 -23.13 -1.73
N ASN A 308 5.12 -22.80 -3.01
CA ASN A 308 6.35 -22.59 -3.76
C ASN A 308 6.94 -21.20 -3.42
N GLU A 309 8.19 -21.13 -3.01
CA GLU A 309 8.85 -19.86 -2.65
C GLU A 309 8.91 -18.87 -3.82
N ASN A 310 9.00 -19.35 -5.06
CA ASN A 310 9.07 -18.52 -6.26
C ASN A 310 7.74 -17.81 -6.60
N VAL A 311 6.63 -18.08 -5.89
CA VAL A 311 5.38 -17.36 -6.12
C VAL A 311 5.37 -15.99 -5.44
N ILE A 312 6.29 -15.73 -4.49
CA ILE A 312 6.38 -14.44 -3.82
C ILE A 312 7.19 -13.50 -4.69
N GLN A 313 6.56 -12.38 -5.07
CA GLN A 313 7.15 -11.39 -5.96
C GLN A 313 7.19 -10.02 -5.24
N PRO A 314 8.38 -9.53 -4.89
CA PRO A 314 8.54 -8.15 -4.43
C PRO A 314 8.05 -7.16 -5.47
N SER A 315 7.38 -6.09 -5.02
CA SER A 315 6.84 -5.06 -5.89
C SER A 315 7.19 -3.68 -5.35
N TYR A 316 7.72 -2.84 -6.21
CA TYR A 316 7.98 -1.44 -5.92
C TYR A 316 7.01 -0.56 -6.71
N GLY A 317 6.44 0.43 -6.04
CA GLY A 317 5.54 1.38 -6.65
C GLY A 317 4.89 2.33 -5.66
N MET A 318 4.06 3.24 -6.18
CA MET A 318 3.38 4.28 -5.42
C MET A 318 2.17 4.81 -6.18
N ALA A 319 1.25 5.47 -5.48
CA ALA A 319 0.03 6.02 -6.07
C ALA A 319 0.31 7.06 -7.17
N GLU A 320 1.37 7.85 -7.04
CA GLU A 320 1.78 8.85 -8.03
C GLU A 320 2.19 8.24 -9.38
N ALA A 321 2.59 6.95 -9.37
CA ALA A 321 2.79 6.13 -10.58
C ALA A 321 1.64 5.13 -10.79
N THR A 322 0.43 5.48 -10.36
CA THR A 322 -0.79 4.67 -10.34
C THR A 322 -0.73 3.55 -9.31
N LEU A 323 0.23 2.60 -9.41
CA LEU A 323 0.51 1.57 -8.44
C LEU A 323 1.92 0.99 -8.62
N TYR A 324 2.20 0.41 -9.79
CA TYR A 324 3.33 -0.45 -10.08
C TYR A 324 4.43 0.28 -10.85
N MET A 325 5.69 0.03 -10.48
CA MET A 325 6.87 0.57 -11.16
C MET A 325 7.92 -0.50 -11.49
N SER A 326 8.16 -1.47 -10.59
CA SER A 326 9.18 -2.50 -10.80
C SER A 326 8.94 -3.76 -9.96
N THR A 327 9.36 -4.91 -10.47
CA THR A 327 9.35 -6.23 -9.80
C THR A 327 10.55 -7.04 -10.31
N PRO A 328 11.05 -8.07 -9.60
CA PRO A 328 11.91 -9.09 -10.18
C PRO A 328 11.21 -9.86 -11.30
N LYS A 329 11.96 -10.50 -12.18
CA LYS A 329 11.39 -11.39 -13.20
C LYS A 329 10.58 -12.52 -12.54
N PRO A 330 9.39 -12.85 -13.03
CA PRO A 330 8.45 -13.75 -12.35
C PRO A 330 8.95 -15.19 -12.14
N GLU A 331 9.91 -15.65 -12.93
CA GLU A 331 10.44 -17.01 -12.86
C GLU A 331 11.70 -17.11 -12.02
N ASP A 332 12.32 -15.98 -11.70
CA ASP A 332 13.54 -15.93 -10.91
C ASP A 332 13.20 -15.97 -9.41
N PRO A 333 13.99 -16.70 -8.61
CA PRO A 333 13.87 -16.63 -7.16
C PRO A 333 14.20 -15.22 -6.67
N ILE A 334 13.63 -14.82 -5.53
CA ILE A 334 13.96 -13.54 -4.91
C ILE A 334 15.46 -13.46 -4.67
N LYS A 335 16.10 -12.47 -5.28
CA LYS A 335 17.52 -12.23 -5.13
C LYS A 335 17.77 -11.24 -4.00
N VAL A 336 18.46 -11.70 -2.95
CA VAL A 336 18.93 -10.87 -1.85
C VAL A 336 20.42 -10.62 -2.04
N VAL A 337 20.82 -9.37 -2.09
CA VAL A 337 22.21 -8.94 -2.26
C VAL A 337 22.64 -8.16 -1.02
N HIS A 338 23.83 -8.46 -0.52
CA HIS A 338 24.39 -7.78 0.64
C HIS A 338 25.33 -6.65 0.21
N PHE A 339 25.19 -5.51 0.86
CA PHE A 339 25.99 -4.33 0.60
C PHE A 339 26.74 -3.88 1.85
N ASP A 340 27.94 -3.31 1.65
CA ASP A 340 28.72 -2.72 2.74
C ASP A 340 27.90 -1.63 3.44
N SER A 341 27.59 -1.82 4.72
CA SER A 341 26.71 -0.94 5.47
C SER A 341 27.30 0.47 5.67
N ASP A 342 28.62 0.57 5.89
CA ASP A 342 29.30 1.86 6.00
C ASP A 342 29.30 2.60 4.65
N GLY A 343 29.53 1.88 3.55
CA GLY A 343 29.43 2.44 2.20
C GLY A 343 28.03 2.97 1.91
N LEU A 344 26.96 2.19 2.19
CA LEU A 344 25.58 2.64 1.98
C LEU A 344 25.25 3.92 2.77
N THR A 345 25.71 4.03 4.02
CA THR A 345 25.52 5.25 4.82
C THR A 345 26.26 6.46 4.25
N ALA A 346 27.36 6.22 3.51
CA ALA A 346 28.13 7.25 2.80
C ALA A 346 27.62 7.51 1.36
N GLY A 347 26.56 6.84 0.93
CA GLY A 347 25.99 6.98 -0.41
C GLY A 347 26.68 6.12 -1.48
N GLU A 348 27.42 5.09 -1.07
CA GLU A 348 28.12 4.16 -1.97
C GLU A 348 27.66 2.73 -1.76
N ALA A 349 27.06 2.13 -2.80
CA ALA A 349 26.57 0.77 -2.78
C ALA A 349 27.64 -0.19 -3.31
N LYS A 350 28.38 -0.82 -2.39
CA LYS A 350 29.39 -1.83 -2.72
C LYS A 350 28.89 -3.19 -2.28
N ARG A 351 28.75 -4.13 -3.22
CA ARG A 351 28.39 -5.52 -2.91
C ARG A 351 29.47 -6.17 -2.04
N VAL A 352 29.01 -6.95 -1.07
CA VAL A 352 29.88 -7.77 -0.23
C VAL A 352 29.54 -9.25 -0.40
N SER A 353 30.54 -10.11 -0.24
CA SER A 353 30.34 -11.57 -0.32
C SER A 353 29.88 -12.13 1.02
N GLY A 354 29.02 -13.14 0.98
CA GLY A 354 28.48 -13.77 2.19
C GLY A 354 27.23 -13.07 2.72
N THR A 355 27.02 -13.17 4.04
CA THR A 355 25.83 -12.64 4.73
C THR A 355 26.13 -11.42 5.59
N GLU A 356 27.32 -10.85 5.48
CA GLU A 356 27.69 -9.60 6.14
C GLU A 356 27.13 -8.40 5.37
N GLY A 357 26.92 -7.29 6.06
CA GLY A 357 26.38 -6.06 5.48
C GLY A 357 24.84 -6.00 5.46
N THR A 358 24.31 -4.98 4.79
CA THR A 358 22.87 -4.72 4.69
C THR A 358 22.24 -5.54 3.57
N PRO A 359 21.29 -6.46 3.86
CA PRO A 359 20.59 -7.23 2.85
C PRO A 359 19.52 -6.39 2.16
N LEU A 360 19.53 -6.32 0.84
CA LEU A 360 18.53 -5.65 0.01
C LEU A 360 17.99 -6.60 -1.04
N ILE A 361 16.70 -6.46 -1.34
CA ILE A 361 16.06 -7.18 -2.44
C ILE A 361 16.33 -6.44 -3.74
N SER A 362 16.70 -7.19 -4.78
CA SER A 362 16.84 -6.64 -6.12
C SER A 362 15.49 -6.54 -6.83
N TYR A 363 15.34 -5.49 -7.60
CA TYR A 363 14.29 -5.34 -8.60
C TYR A 363 14.93 -5.27 -9.97
N ASP A 364 14.33 -5.93 -10.95
CA ASP A 364 14.86 -5.86 -12.30
C ASP A 364 14.63 -4.48 -12.93
N GLY A 365 15.46 -4.14 -13.92
CA GLY A 365 15.21 -3.06 -14.83
C GLY A 365 13.93 -3.32 -15.66
N PRO A 366 13.71 -2.56 -16.75
CA PRO A 366 12.53 -2.77 -17.59
C PRO A 366 12.42 -4.24 -18.03
N ILE A 367 11.34 -4.92 -17.61
CA ILE A 367 11.09 -6.34 -17.95
C ILE A 367 10.51 -6.43 -19.36
N SER A 368 9.77 -5.40 -19.77
CA SER A 368 9.13 -5.28 -21.08
C SER A 368 9.31 -3.87 -21.65
N GLU A 369 9.00 -3.69 -22.93
CA GLU A 369 8.97 -2.34 -23.57
C GLU A 369 7.92 -1.41 -22.95
N ARG A 370 6.98 -1.95 -22.19
CA ARG A 370 5.93 -1.20 -21.50
C ARG A 370 6.28 -0.82 -20.07
N SER A 371 7.30 -1.45 -19.49
CA SER A 371 7.75 -1.12 -18.13
C SER A 371 8.16 0.35 -18.07
N PRO A 372 7.90 1.05 -16.95
CA PRO A 372 8.32 2.44 -16.82
C PRO A 372 9.84 2.54 -16.79
N ILE A 373 10.35 3.68 -17.21
CA ILE A 373 11.79 3.99 -17.16
C ILE A 373 12.11 4.50 -15.77
N LEU A 374 13.05 3.85 -15.09
CA LEU A 374 13.56 4.29 -13.79
C LEU A 374 15.00 4.80 -13.92
N ARG A 375 15.31 5.91 -13.24
CA ARG A 375 16.65 6.48 -13.16
C ARG A 375 16.98 6.86 -11.73
N ILE A 376 18.26 6.80 -11.41
CA ILE A 376 18.77 7.31 -10.14
C ILE A 376 19.37 8.67 -10.39
N VAL A 377 18.86 9.68 -9.72
CA VAL A 377 19.16 11.09 -9.98
C VAL A 377 19.56 11.77 -8.69
N ASP A 378 20.60 12.60 -8.75
CA ASP A 378 20.94 13.49 -7.65
C ASP A 378 19.83 14.55 -7.48
N PRO A 379 19.15 14.60 -6.32
CA PRO A 379 17.99 15.47 -6.13
C PRO A 379 18.30 16.96 -6.12
N GLU A 380 19.60 17.37 -5.98
CA GLU A 380 20.04 18.77 -5.96
C GLU A 380 20.49 19.23 -7.35
N THR A 381 21.30 18.42 -8.03
CA THR A 381 21.87 18.77 -9.34
C THR A 381 20.98 18.34 -10.51
N HIS A 382 20.02 17.45 -10.28
CA HIS A 382 19.17 16.84 -11.30
C HIS A 382 19.96 16.09 -12.39
N THR A 383 21.10 15.55 -12.05
CA THR A 383 21.92 14.72 -12.95
C THR A 383 21.80 13.25 -12.58
N GLU A 384 21.85 12.36 -13.58
CA GLU A 384 21.94 10.92 -13.31
C GLU A 384 23.22 10.61 -12.53
N VAL A 385 23.11 9.76 -11.52
CA VAL A 385 24.29 9.31 -10.76
C VAL A 385 24.85 8.03 -11.35
N PRO A 386 26.17 7.80 -11.23
CA PRO A 386 26.78 6.56 -11.71
C PRO A 386 26.24 5.34 -10.94
N GLU A 387 26.32 4.17 -11.58
CA GLU A 387 26.04 2.90 -10.95
C GLU A 387 26.84 2.72 -9.65
N GLY A 388 26.20 2.18 -8.61
CA GLY A 388 26.78 2.05 -7.28
C GLY A 388 26.72 3.29 -6.41
N LYS A 389 26.14 4.40 -6.89
CA LYS A 389 25.87 5.58 -6.07
C LYS A 389 24.38 5.68 -5.75
N THR A 390 24.07 6.11 -4.53
CA THR A 390 22.68 6.38 -4.13
C THR A 390 22.19 7.73 -4.64
N GLY A 391 20.91 7.78 -4.97
CA GLY A 391 20.22 9.00 -5.38
C GLY A 391 18.71 8.84 -5.24
N GLU A 392 17.95 9.82 -5.70
CA GLU A 392 16.50 9.73 -5.77
C GLU A 392 16.08 8.86 -6.96
N ILE A 393 15.16 7.94 -6.75
CA ILE A 393 14.55 7.17 -7.83
C ILE A 393 13.57 8.08 -8.57
N TRP A 394 13.77 8.27 -9.88
CA TRP A 394 12.85 8.99 -10.73
C TRP A 394 12.18 8.05 -11.71
N CYS A 395 10.88 8.28 -11.99
CA CYS A 395 10.06 7.44 -12.86
C CYS A 395 9.51 8.25 -14.04
N HIS A 396 9.53 7.62 -15.22
CA HIS A 396 8.95 8.17 -16.45
C HIS A 396 8.15 7.07 -17.16
N GLY A 397 6.92 7.37 -17.56
CA GLY A 397 6.04 6.44 -18.29
C GLY A 397 4.59 6.87 -18.24
N ASP A 398 3.76 6.22 -19.04
CA ASP A 398 2.32 6.51 -19.14
C ASP A 398 1.53 6.07 -17.89
N ASN A 399 2.16 5.36 -16.96
CA ASN A 399 1.62 5.06 -15.63
C ASN A 399 1.77 6.21 -14.64
N VAL A 400 2.62 7.20 -14.93
CA VAL A 400 2.80 8.38 -14.07
C VAL A 400 1.58 9.29 -14.19
N SER A 401 0.98 9.64 -13.06
CA SER A 401 -0.23 10.46 -13.00
C SER A 401 0.02 11.91 -13.44
N ALA A 402 -1.07 12.63 -13.73
CA ALA A 402 -0.98 14.03 -14.16
C ALA A 402 -0.56 15.01 -13.05
N GLY A 403 -0.63 14.58 -11.78
CA GLY A 403 -0.27 15.41 -10.63
C GLY A 403 -1.25 15.29 -9.47
N TYR A 404 -1.23 16.29 -8.61
CA TYR A 404 -2.13 16.40 -7.45
C TYR A 404 -3.29 17.35 -7.75
N TRP A 405 -4.48 16.96 -7.33
CA TRP A 405 -5.71 17.73 -7.50
C TRP A 405 -5.58 19.14 -6.89
N GLU A 406 -5.82 20.16 -7.69
CA GLU A 406 -5.78 21.59 -7.29
C GLU A 406 -4.47 22.04 -6.61
N LYS A 407 -3.34 21.34 -6.85
CA LYS A 407 -2.01 21.67 -6.29
C LYS A 407 -0.95 21.86 -7.39
N PRO A 408 -1.06 22.93 -8.21
CA PRO A 408 -0.18 23.09 -9.37
C PRO A 408 1.30 23.24 -9.02
N GLU A 409 1.65 23.92 -7.93
CA GLU A 409 3.05 24.10 -7.51
C GLU A 409 3.67 22.80 -7.04
N GLU A 410 2.91 22.00 -6.27
CA GLU A 410 3.37 20.70 -5.80
C GLU A 410 3.45 19.69 -6.95
N THR A 411 2.50 19.76 -7.88
CA THR A 411 2.50 18.99 -9.13
C THR A 411 3.75 19.30 -9.96
N ALA A 412 4.03 20.57 -10.24
CA ALA A 412 5.20 20.96 -11.02
C ALA A 412 6.52 20.46 -10.38
N ARG A 413 6.63 20.53 -9.05
CA ARG A 413 7.82 20.08 -8.32
C ARG A 413 7.99 18.57 -8.33
N THR A 414 6.90 17.80 -8.25
CA THR A 414 6.93 16.34 -8.09
C THR A 414 6.89 15.62 -9.44
N PHE A 415 6.08 16.08 -10.40
CA PHE A 415 5.85 15.41 -11.68
C PHE A 415 6.48 16.11 -12.88
N GLY A 416 6.95 17.34 -12.71
CA GLY A 416 7.55 18.15 -13.79
C GLY A 416 9.07 18.17 -13.79
N ALA A 417 9.74 17.24 -13.13
CA ALA A 417 11.19 17.26 -13.06
C ALA A 417 11.87 16.96 -14.41
N THR A 418 13.05 17.52 -14.61
CA THR A 418 13.85 17.32 -15.83
C THR A 418 15.27 16.90 -15.47
N ILE A 419 15.83 15.94 -16.22
CA ILE A 419 17.22 15.50 -16.05
C ILE A 419 18.15 16.43 -16.85
N VAL A 420 19.19 16.93 -16.20
CA VAL A 420 20.23 17.74 -16.80
C VAL A 420 21.24 16.81 -17.51
N SER A 421 21.43 17.01 -18.81
CA SER A 421 22.34 16.20 -19.63
C SER A 421 22.06 14.69 -19.52
N PRO A 422 20.84 14.23 -19.90
CA PRO A 422 20.46 12.82 -19.77
C PRO A 422 21.36 11.91 -20.62
N SER A 423 21.55 10.69 -20.15
CA SER A 423 22.25 9.64 -20.89
C SER A 423 21.52 9.26 -22.18
N GLU A 424 22.22 8.63 -23.13
CA GLU A 424 21.64 8.22 -24.41
C GLU A 424 20.39 7.34 -24.19
N GLY A 425 19.29 7.68 -24.87
CA GLY A 425 18.00 6.99 -24.74
C GLY A 425 17.18 7.38 -23.51
N THR A 426 17.68 8.27 -22.65
CA THR A 426 16.94 8.77 -21.48
C THR A 426 16.17 10.05 -21.85
N PRO A 427 14.84 10.13 -21.67
CA PRO A 427 14.05 11.35 -21.88
C PRO A 427 14.53 12.51 -20.99
N VAL A 428 14.47 13.73 -21.52
CA VAL A 428 14.73 14.93 -20.71
C VAL A 428 13.70 15.07 -19.58
N GLY A 429 12.45 14.75 -19.83
CA GLY A 429 11.32 14.79 -18.90
C GLY A 429 9.97 14.85 -19.61
N PRO A 430 8.86 15.02 -18.87
CA PRO A 430 8.81 15.18 -17.42
C PRO A 430 9.06 13.89 -16.64
N TRP A 431 9.63 14.00 -15.45
CA TRP A 431 9.90 12.89 -14.54
C TRP A 431 9.13 13.05 -13.24
N LEU A 432 8.60 11.93 -12.73
CA LEU A 432 8.11 11.81 -11.36
C LEU A 432 9.30 11.68 -10.41
N ARG A 433 9.42 12.56 -9.44
CA ARG A 433 10.29 12.45 -8.29
C ARG A 433 9.59 11.60 -7.23
N THR A 434 10.09 10.40 -6.95
CA THR A 434 9.42 9.48 -6.02
C THR A 434 9.60 9.87 -4.56
N GLY A 435 10.68 10.60 -4.25
CA GLY A 435 11.12 10.83 -2.88
C GLY A 435 11.70 9.60 -2.21
N ASP A 436 11.96 8.53 -2.96
CA ASP A 436 12.60 7.31 -2.47
C ASP A 436 14.07 7.29 -2.89
N VAL A 437 14.94 6.85 -1.98
CA VAL A 437 16.38 6.65 -2.22
C VAL A 437 16.60 5.25 -2.75
N GLY A 438 17.38 5.15 -3.80
CA GLY A 438 17.82 3.88 -4.36
C GLY A 438 19.13 4.00 -5.11
N PHE A 439 19.52 2.92 -5.73
CA PHE A 439 20.72 2.84 -6.60
C PHE A 439 20.57 1.69 -7.60
N ILE A 440 21.35 1.75 -8.67
CA ILE A 440 21.54 0.63 -9.60
C ILE A 440 22.87 -0.05 -9.27
N SER A 441 22.88 -1.38 -9.27
CA SER A 441 24.09 -2.19 -9.15
C SER A 441 23.97 -3.42 -10.04
N GLU A 442 24.90 -3.59 -10.99
CA GLU A 442 24.89 -4.66 -12.00
C GLU A 442 23.57 -4.73 -12.79
N GLY A 443 23.00 -3.54 -13.11
CA GLY A 443 21.75 -3.40 -13.86
C GLY A 443 20.48 -3.64 -13.04
N GLU A 444 20.57 -3.96 -11.75
CA GLU A 444 19.44 -4.20 -10.86
C GLU A 444 19.17 -2.97 -9.99
N LEU A 445 17.90 -2.66 -9.75
CA LEU A 445 17.48 -1.59 -8.85
C LEU A 445 17.39 -2.09 -7.40
N PHE A 446 17.85 -1.27 -6.47
CA PHE A 446 17.73 -1.49 -5.04
C PHE A 446 17.09 -0.27 -4.37
N VAL A 447 16.05 -0.48 -3.58
CA VAL A 447 15.33 0.57 -2.84
C VAL A 447 15.84 0.58 -1.39
N VAL A 448 16.36 1.73 -0.96
CA VAL A 448 16.92 1.90 0.39
C VAL A 448 15.86 2.41 1.37
N GLY A 449 15.04 3.39 0.96
CA GLY A 449 14.01 3.98 1.79
C GLY A 449 13.60 5.36 1.31
N ARG A 450 12.82 6.10 2.11
CA ARG A 450 12.38 7.46 1.75
C ARG A 450 13.38 8.52 2.15
N ILE A 451 13.65 9.47 1.27
CA ILE A 451 14.57 10.62 1.52
C ILE A 451 14.23 11.31 2.85
N LYS A 452 12.95 11.62 3.08
CA LYS A 452 12.46 12.32 4.28
C LYS A 452 12.50 11.49 5.56
N ASP A 453 12.58 10.18 5.43
CA ASP A 453 12.56 9.25 6.58
C ASP A 453 14.00 8.78 6.94
N ILE A 454 14.99 9.01 6.07
CA ILE A 454 16.41 8.72 6.36
C ILE A 454 16.83 9.45 7.64
N LEU A 455 17.40 8.70 8.57
CA LEU A 455 17.92 9.24 9.81
C LEU A 455 19.37 9.70 9.61
N ILE A 456 19.65 10.96 9.88
CA ILE A 456 21.03 11.49 9.81
C ILE A 456 21.60 11.47 11.22
N ILE A 457 22.39 10.45 11.55
CA ILE A 457 22.96 10.27 12.88
C ILE A 457 24.49 10.41 12.77
N TYR A 458 25.07 11.35 13.51
CA TYR A 458 26.50 11.67 13.43
C TYR A 458 27.00 11.91 12.00
N GLY A 459 26.17 12.54 11.15
CA GLY A 459 26.50 12.84 9.75
C GLY A 459 26.44 11.65 8.79
N ARG A 460 25.90 10.51 9.22
CA ARG A 460 25.69 9.31 8.40
C ARG A 460 24.21 9.04 8.19
N ASN A 461 23.86 8.57 7.00
CA ASN A 461 22.50 8.24 6.61
C ASN A 461 22.16 6.80 7.03
N HIS A 462 21.11 6.64 7.82
CA HIS A 462 20.60 5.32 8.23
C HIS A 462 19.16 5.15 7.80
N ALA A 463 18.85 4.05 7.14
CA ALA A 463 17.47 3.69 6.84
C ALA A 463 16.78 3.23 8.14
N PRO A 464 15.70 3.88 8.57
CA PRO A 464 15.01 3.49 9.81
C PRO A 464 14.46 2.07 9.74
N ASP A 465 14.06 1.61 8.57
CA ASP A 465 13.53 0.26 8.35
C ASP A 465 14.54 -0.85 8.70
N ASP A 466 15.85 -0.61 8.51
CA ASP A 466 16.91 -1.56 8.89
C ASP A 466 17.05 -1.66 10.41
N ILE A 467 17.00 -0.52 11.10
CA ILE A 467 17.03 -0.47 12.56
C ILE A 467 15.79 -1.14 13.14
N GLU A 468 14.61 -0.84 12.56
CA GLU A 468 13.33 -1.42 12.98
C GLU A 468 13.27 -2.93 12.73
N ALA A 469 13.85 -3.41 11.64
CA ALA A 469 13.99 -4.84 11.37
C ALA A 469 14.81 -5.53 12.45
N THR A 470 15.97 -4.97 12.81
CA THR A 470 16.84 -5.49 13.90
C THR A 470 16.08 -5.55 15.22
N VAL A 471 15.34 -4.50 15.58
CA VAL A 471 14.52 -4.47 16.80
C VAL A 471 13.43 -5.54 16.77
N THR A 472 12.76 -5.68 15.63
CA THR A 472 11.68 -6.65 15.46
C THR A 472 12.18 -8.09 15.53
N GLU A 473 13.38 -8.38 15.03
CA GLU A 473 14.01 -9.72 15.15
C GLU A 473 14.26 -10.11 16.62
N VAL A 474 14.72 -9.15 17.44
CA VAL A 474 14.97 -9.39 18.87
C VAL A 474 13.66 -9.54 19.66
N THR A 475 12.61 -8.80 19.32
CA THR A 475 11.46 -8.59 20.21
C THR A 475 10.14 -9.11 19.67
N GLY A 476 10.01 -9.24 18.36
CA GLY A 476 8.74 -9.55 17.67
C GLY A 476 7.68 -8.45 17.79
N GLY A 477 8.03 -7.27 18.37
CA GLY A 477 7.15 -6.13 18.60
C GLY A 477 7.21 -5.09 17.48
N ARG A 478 6.14 -4.27 17.35
CA ARG A 478 6.17 -3.08 16.50
C ARG A 478 7.09 -2.03 17.12
N CYS A 479 7.88 -1.36 16.29
CA CYS A 479 8.74 -0.27 16.73
C CYS A 479 8.79 0.85 15.69
N VAL A 480 9.35 1.98 16.08
CA VAL A 480 9.68 3.11 15.23
C VAL A 480 11.01 3.70 15.65
N ALA A 481 11.91 3.86 14.68
CA ALA A 481 13.18 4.55 14.85
C ALA A 481 13.07 5.99 14.35
N VAL A 482 13.49 6.95 15.15
CA VAL A 482 13.46 8.39 14.81
C VAL A 482 14.77 9.05 15.18
N ALA A 483 15.20 10.04 14.40
CA ALA A 483 16.28 10.93 14.76
C ALA A 483 15.71 12.17 15.46
N VAL A 484 16.22 12.49 16.62
CA VAL A 484 15.78 13.63 17.45
C VAL A 484 16.94 14.58 17.67
N PRO A 485 16.78 15.90 17.46
CA PRO A 485 17.81 16.88 17.73
C PRO A 485 18.23 16.88 19.22
N ASP A 486 19.54 16.90 19.45
CA ASP A 486 20.14 17.07 20.76
C ASP A 486 21.36 17.99 20.61
N ASP A 487 21.20 19.24 20.99
CA ASP A 487 22.12 20.35 20.74
C ASP A 487 22.48 20.50 19.25
N SER A 488 23.68 20.07 18.85
CA SER A 488 24.19 20.20 17.47
C SER A 488 24.18 18.89 16.66
N VAL A 489 23.69 17.78 17.24
CA VAL A 489 23.66 16.46 16.59
C VAL A 489 22.28 15.81 16.73
N GLU A 490 21.93 14.97 15.76
CA GLU A 490 20.75 14.13 15.89
C GLU A 490 21.11 12.80 16.56
N LYS A 491 20.24 12.35 17.48
CA LYS A 491 20.38 11.10 18.23
C LYS A 491 19.28 10.12 17.86
N LEU A 492 19.63 8.83 17.85
CA LEU A 492 18.67 7.76 17.65
C LEU A 492 17.78 7.57 18.87
N VAL A 493 16.49 7.66 18.67
CA VAL A 493 15.45 7.23 19.62
C VAL A 493 14.65 6.10 18.99
N VAL A 494 14.40 5.05 19.77
CA VAL A 494 13.56 3.93 19.36
C VAL A 494 12.37 3.83 20.30
N VAL A 495 11.15 3.91 19.76
CA VAL A 495 9.91 3.63 20.52
C VAL A 495 9.43 2.24 20.14
N MET A 496 9.13 1.40 21.13
CA MET A 496 8.77 0.01 20.89
C MET A 496 7.57 -0.44 21.72
N GLU A 497 6.64 -1.15 21.07
CA GLU A 497 5.49 -1.76 21.73
C GLU A 497 5.87 -3.09 22.38
N VAL A 498 5.59 -3.20 23.68
CA VAL A 498 5.83 -4.42 24.45
C VAL A 498 4.59 -4.86 25.22
N ARG A 499 4.52 -6.15 25.50
CA ARG A 499 3.52 -6.69 26.44
C ARG A 499 4.14 -6.80 27.83
N LYS A 500 3.47 -6.23 28.83
CA LYS A 500 3.81 -6.53 30.24
C LYS A 500 3.58 -8.01 30.49
N ARG A 501 4.63 -8.75 30.82
CA ARG A 501 4.57 -10.17 31.17
C ARG A 501 5.35 -10.41 32.45
N GLY A 502 4.72 -10.88 33.50
CA GLY A 502 5.31 -11.22 34.78
C GLY A 502 4.25 -11.29 35.86
N ASP A 503 4.49 -12.09 36.89
CA ASP A 503 3.58 -12.29 38.03
C ASP A 503 3.82 -11.26 39.14
N SER A 504 4.89 -10.45 39.02
CA SER A 504 5.23 -9.36 39.93
C SER A 504 5.79 -8.15 39.19
N GLU A 505 5.70 -6.97 39.83
CA GLU A 505 6.30 -5.74 39.27
C GLU A 505 7.82 -5.83 39.10
N ALA A 506 8.50 -6.55 40.01
CA ALA A 506 9.95 -6.77 39.94
C ALA A 506 10.32 -7.61 38.71
N GLU A 507 9.55 -8.69 38.43
CA GLU A 507 9.76 -9.56 37.27
C GLU A 507 9.47 -8.82 35.96
N VAL A 508 8.42 -7.99 35.94
CA VAL A 508 8.10 -7.14 34.77
C VAL A 508 9.25 -6.18 34.49
N ARG A 509 9.77 -5.51 35.53
CA ARG A 509 10.91 -4.56 35.40
C ARG A 509 12.14 -5.26 34.85
N GLU A 510 12.51 -6.42 35.42
CA GLU A 510 13.68 -7.18 34.99
C GLU A 510 13.57 -7.58 33.50
N LYS A 511 12.38 -8.04 33.05
CA LYS A 511 12.13 -8.38 31.65
C LYS A 511 12.22 -7.15 30.72
N LEU A 512 11.68 -6.00 31.13
CA LEU A 512 11.79 -4.76 30.35
C LEU A 512 13.24 -4.28 30.24
N GLU A 513 14.02 -4.37 31.30
CA GLU A 513 15.46 -4.04 31.28
C GLU A 513 16.28 -5.02 30.43
N ALA A 514 15.93 -6.32 30.43
CA ALA A 514 16.56 -7.30 29.54
C ALA A 514 16.30 -6.95 28.08
N ILE A 515 15.05 -6.66 27.69
CA ILE A 515 14.69 -6.24 26.35
C ILE A 515 15.49 -4.99 25.93
N LYS A 516 15.60 -3.98 26.82
CA LYS A 516 16.41 -2.77 26.54
C LYS A 516 17.86 -3.10 26.24
N ARG A 517 18.49 -3.96 27.06
CA ARG A 517 19.88 -4.38 26.84
C ARG A 517 20.03 -5.10 25.50
N ASP A 518 19.19 -6.08 25.24
CA ASP A 518 19.29 -6.93 24.04
C ASP A 518 19.12 -6.10 22.77
N VAL A 519 18.12 -5.21 22.73
CA VAL A 519 17.87 -4.30 21.60
C VAL A 519 19.03 -3.32 21.41
N THR A 520 19.52 -2.70 22.49
CA THR A 520 20.64 -1.75 22.43
C THR A 520 21.90 -2.42 21.89
N VAL A 521 22.20 -3.63 22.36
CA VAL A 521 23.35 -4.42 21.89
C VAL A 521 23.17 -4.80 20.42
N ALA A 522 21.98 -5.25 20.02
CA ALA A 522 21.71 -5.64 18.63
C ALA A 522 21.90 -4.43 17.69
N ILE A 523 21.32 -3.27 18.00
CA ILE A 523 21.46 -2.05 17.18
C ILE A 523 22.93 -1.62 17.10
N SER A 524 23.63 -1.60 18.23
CA SER A 524 25.05 -1.21 18.26
C SER A 524 25.92 -2.14 17.42
N ASN A 525 25.70 -3.45 17.51
CA ASN A 525 26.48 -4.44 16.77
C ASN A 525 26.19 -4.42 15.27
N THR A 526 24.93 -4.24 14.87
CA THR A 526 24.52 -4.33 13.47
C THR A 526 24.72 -3.01 12.72
N HIS A 527 24.45 -1.87 13.38
CA HIS A 527 24.41 -0.56 12.72
C HIS A 527 25.53 0.40 13.18
N GLY A 528 26.32 0.03 14.19
CA GLY A 528 27.42 0.86 14.69
C GLY A 528 26.98 2.16 15.36
N ILE A 529 25.72 2.27 15.78
CA ILE A 529 25.13 3.47 16.38
C ILE A 529 24.62 3.22 17.79
N ALA A 530 24.71 4.26 18.62
CA ALA A 530 24.20 4.22 19.99
C ALA A 530 22.73 4.67 20.01
N VAL A 531 21.89 3.94 20.77
CA VAL A 531 20.53 4.35 21.07
C VAL A 531 20.55 5.33 22.23
N ALA A 532 20.10 6.57 22.00
CA ALA A 532 20.07 7.60 23.04
C ALA A 532 18.92 7.36 24.03
N ASP A 533 17.77 6.91 23.53
CA ASP A 533 16.63 6.52 24.36
C ASP A 533 15.87 5.36 23.70
N LEU A 534 15.57 4.33 24.49
CA LEU A 534 14.71 3.23 24.11
C LEU A 534 13.44 3.28 24.95
N VAL A 535 12.34 3.73 24.33
CA VAL A 535 11.06 3.97 24.98
C VAL A 535 10.17 2.74 24.84
N LEU A 536 9.83 2.09 25.95
CA LEU A 536 8.92 0.95 25.94
C LEU A 536 7.49 1.42 26.22
N VAL A 537 6.57 1.08 25.31
CA VAL A 537 5.15 1.50 25.38
C VAL A 537 4.20 0.30 25.29
N GLY A 538 2.95 0.50 25.70
CA GLY A 538 1.91 -0.50 25.55
C GLY A 538 1.56 -0.77 24.08
N GLN A 539 0.94 -1.93 23.81
CA GLN A 539 0.48 -2.26 22.47
C GLN A 539 -0.55 -1.25 21.97
N GLY A 540 -0.44 -0.86 20.70
CA GLY A 540 -1.31 0.15 20.06
C GLY A 540 -0.95 1.60 20.39
N SER A 541 0.19 1.86 21.06
CA SER A 541 0.65 3.21 21.38
C SER A 541 1.37 3.92 20.23
N ILE A 542 1.97 3.17 19.31
CA ILE A 542 2.62 3.73 18.12
C ILE A 542 1.56 4.07 17.08
N PRO A 543 1.46 5.35 16.66
CA PRO A 543 0.46 5.76 15.69
C PRO A 543 0.73 5.14 14.33
N VAL A 544 -0.35 4.65 13.70
CA VAL A 544 -0.31 4.05 12.37
C VAL A 544 -1.31 4.73 11.43
N THR A 545 -1.09 4.58 10.14
CA THR A 545 -2.06 4.96 9.11
C THR A 545 -3.22 3.96 9.07
N THR A 546 -4.29 4.29 8.36
CA THR A 546 -5.41 3.37 8.12
C THR A 546 -5.00 2.10 7.35
N SER A 547 -3.87 2.13 6.66
CA SER A 547 -3.25 0.96 6.01
C SER A 547 -2.28 0.19 6.92
N GLY A 548 -2.09 0.61 8.19
CA GLY A 548 -1.23 -0.08 9.17
C GLY A 548 0.24 0.38 9.17
N LYS A 549 0.64 1.30 8.29
CA LYS A 549 2.01 1.85 8.26
C LYS A 549 2.27 2.77 9.44
N VAL A 550 3.46 2.72 10.02
CA VAL A 550 3.89 3.59 11.14
C VAL A 550 3.94 5.05 10.69
N ARG A 551 3.35 5.94 11.49
CA ARG A 551 3.41 7.40 11.29
C ARG A 551 4.64 7.95 11.99
N ARG A 552 5.81 7.83 11.35
CA ARG A 552 7.13 8.15 11.92
C ARG A 552 7.21 9.58 12.45
N GLN A 553 6.80 10.58 11.65
CA GLN A 553 6.85 11.97 12.06
C GLN A 553 5.96 12.24 13.29
N LEU A 554 4.74 11.69 13.31
CA LEU A 554 3.86 11.84 14.47
C LEU A 554 4.45 11.15 15.71
N SER A 555 5.11 10.01 15.54
CA SER A 555 5.81 9.33 16.65
C SER A 555 6.97 10.18 17.19
N LYS A 556 7.74 10.84 16.30
CA LYS A 556 8.78 11.81 16.68
C LYS A 556 8.19 12.98 17.49
N ASP A 557 7.09 13.56 17.01
CA ASP A 557 6.40 14.68 17.67
C ASP A 557 5.86 14.29 19.06
N LEU A 558 5.24 13.09 19.17
CA LEU A 558 4.76 12.56 20.45
C LEU A 558 5.91 12.33 21.45
N TYR A 559 7.03 11.79 20.98
CA TYR A 559 8.22 11.62 21.82
C TYR A 559 8.75 12.96 22.33
N GLN A 560 8.94 13.95 21.45
CA GLN A 560 9.44 15.28 21.81
C GLN A 560 8.53 16.02 22.81
N ARG A 561 7.22 15.76 22.74
CA ARG A 561 6.22 16.32 23.68
C ARG A 561 6.04 15.48 24.94
N ASN A 562 6.81 14.41 25.14
CA ASN A 562 6.67 13.46 26.26
C ASN A 562 5.24 12.89 26.39
N GLN A 563 4.59 12.59 25.26
CA GLN A 563 3.19 12.11 25.22
C GLN A 563 3.07 10.58 25.17
N PHE A 564 4.17 9.85 25.09
CA PHE A 564 4.15 8.40 25.25
C PHE A 564 4.04 7.98 26.72
N THR A 565 3.06 7.09 27.00
CA THR A 565 2.98 6.45 28.32
C THR A 565 4.03 5.36 28.41
N ARG A 566 5.14 5.66 29.06
CA ARG A 566 6.28 4.74 29.21
C ARG A 566 5.95 3.60 30.18
N LEU A 567 6.37 2.39 29.85
CA LEU A 567 6.28 1.22 30.72
C LEU A 567 7.54 0.99 31.54
N ASP A 568 8.62 1.69 31.18
CA ASP A 568 9.98 1.61 31.73
C ASP A 568 10.37 2.86 32.55
N ALA A 569 9.37 3.71 32.88
CA ALA A 569 9.55 4.92 33.70
C ALA A 569 9.53 4.60 35.19
#